data_868535b6dc7b561f8d9c3a23f4526f6a
#
_entry.id   868535b6dc7b561f8d9c3a23f4526f6a
#
_cell.length_a   1.000
_cell.length_b   1.000
_cell.length_c   1.000
_cell.angle_alpha   90.00
_cell.angle_beta   90.00
_cell.angle_gamma   90.00
#
_symmetry.space_group_name_H-M   'P 1'
#
loop_
_entity.id
_entity.type
_entity.pdbx_description
1 polymer ?
#
loop_
_entity_poly.entity_id
_entity_poly.type
_entity_poly.pdbx_seq_one_letter_code
_entity_poly.pdbx_strand_id
1 'polypeptide(L)'
;MKIAIVGLGLIGGSICKALKKSTFHHIMGLDADGEVCKKALDSGAIDEIITANELSDADMTMLCLYPETIVEFVKQHKDKFKPGSIVTDSCGIKEYVVTRCTEVLEPLGVIFVGSHPMAG
;
A
#
# COMPACT_ATOMS: atom_id res chain seq x y z
N MET A 1 11.79 8.44 1.66
CA MET A 1 11.34 7.22 2.38
C MET A 1 11.07 6.08 1.41
N LYS A 2 10.90 4.89 1.92
CA LYS A 2 10.50 3.73 1.12
C LYS A 2 8.99 3.57 1.22
N ILE A 3 8.32 3.54 0.08
CA ILE A 3 6.88 3.44 0.00
C ILE A 3 6.50 2.16 -0.75
N ALA A 4 5.70 1.31 -0.12
CA ALA A 4 5.16 0.12 -0.77
C ALA A 4 3.76 0.42 -1.31
N ILE A 5 3.53 0.05 -2.57
CA ILE A 5 2.22 0.17 -3.20
C ILE A 5 1.72 -1.26 -3.43
N VAL A 6 0.64 -1.62 -2.78
CA VAL A 6 0.02 -2.93 -2.90
C VAL A 6 -1.17 -2.82 -3.85
N GLY A 7 -1.10 -3.58 -4.94
CA GLY A 7 -2.07 -3.46 -6.02
C GLY A 7 -1.58 -2.48 -7.08
N LEU A 8 -1.07 -3.01 -8.18
CA LEU A 8 -0.44 -2.22 -9.24
C LEU A 8 -1.32 -2.08 -10.48
N GLY A 9 -2.63 -2.24 -10.31
CA GLY A 9 -3.57 -2.03 -11.39
C GLY A 9 -3.65 -0.56 -11.79
N LEU A 10 -4.77 -0.16 -12.37
CA LEU A 10 -4.92 1.19 -12.92
C LEU A 10 -4.63 2.30 -11.90
N ILE A 11 -5.25 2.21 -10.73
CA ILE A 11 -5.10 3.24 -9.68
C ILE A 11 -3.71 3.19 -9.06
N GLY A 12 -3.26 1.99 -8.66
CA GLY A 12 -1.94 1.82 -8.05
C GLY A 12 -0.82 2.23 -8.98
N GLY A 13 -0.93 1.86 -10.26
CA GLY A 13 0.04 2.25 -11.27
C GLY A 13 0.10 3.76 -11.48
N SER A 14 -1.05 4.42 -11.46
CA SER A 14 -1.10 5.89 -11.57
C SER A 14 -0.45 6.58 -10.38
N ILE A 15 -0.68 6.06 -9.18
CA ILE A 15 -0.08 6.60 -7.97
C ILE A 15 1.44 6.43 -8.02
N CYS A 16 1.92 5.25 -8.43
CA CYS A 16 3.36 5.01 -8.58
C CYS A 16 4.00 6.04 -9.52
N LYS A 17 3.39 6.25 -10.69
CA LYS A 17 3.90 7.20 -11.66
C LYS A 17 3.93 8.63 -11.11
N ALA A 18 2.88 9.02 -10.39
CA ALA A 18 2.81 10.35 -9.79
C ALA A 18 3.91 10.53 -8.73
N LEU A 19 4.14 9.52 -7.89
CA LEU A 19 5.19 9.57 -6.89
C LEU A 19 6.58 9.64 -7.51
N LYS A 20 6.82 8.86 -8.56
CA LYS A 20 8.11 8.87 -9.25
C LYS A 20 8.37 10.21 -9.93
N LYS A 21 7.34 10.84 -10.45
CA LYS A 21 7.47 12.13 -11.13
C LYS A 21 7.71 13.28 -10.16
N SER A 22 7.06 13.23 -9.00
CA SER A 22 7.01 14.36 -8.07
C SER A 22 7.92 14.23 -6.85
N THR A 23 8.50 13.05 -6.61
CA THR A 23 9.28 12.80 -5.41
C THR A 23 10.53 11.96 -5.71
N PHE A 24 11.42 11.89 -4.72
CA PHE A 24 12.61 11.04 -4.77
C PHE A 24 12.46 9.79 -3.90
N HIS A 25 11.23 9.45 -3.50
CA HIS A 25 11.01 8.26 -2.70
C HIS A 25 11.29 6.99 -3.48
N HIS A 26 11.75 5.97 -2.77
CA HIS A 26 11.94 4.64 -3.35
C HIS A 26 10.59 3.91 -3.34
N ILE A 27 10.11 3.53 -4.51
CA ILE A 27 8.79 2.92 -4.68
C ILE A 27 8.92 1.41 -4.88
N MET A 28 8.29 0.66 -3.99
CA MET A 28 8.24 -0.80 -4.05
C MET A 28 6.85 -1.24 -4.44
N GLY A 29 6.74 -2.21 -5.32
CA GLY A 29 5.45 -2.68 -5.81
C GLY A 29 5.17 -4.12 -5.42
N LEU A 30 3.93 -4.40 -5.05
CA LEU A 30 3.44 -5.73 -4.70
C LEU A 30 2.10 -5.96 -5.38
N ASP A 31 2.00 -7.02 -6.17
CA ASP A 31 0.76 -7.43 -6.80
C ASP A 31 0.77 -8.94 -6.96
N ALA A 32 -0.41 -9.56 -6.86
CA ALA A 32 -0.54 -11.00 -7.05
C ALA A 32 -0.26 -11.41 -8.50
N ASP A 33 -0.43 -10.48 -9.45
CA ASP A 33 -0.18 -10.72 -10.87
C ASP A 33 1.25 -10.31 -11.23
N GLY A 34 2.11 -11.31 -11.48
CA GLY A 34 3.50 -11.07 -11.84
C GLY A 34 3.70 -10.26 -13.12
N GLU A 35 2.78 -10.37 -14.07
CA GLU A 35 2.85 -9.60 -15.32
C GLU A 35 2.64 -8.10 -15.05
N VAL A 36 1.72 -7.78 -14.15
CA VAL A 36 1.48 -6.39 -13.75
C VAL A 36 2.71 -5.82 -13.05
N CYS A 37 3.33 -6.60 -12.17
CA CYS A 37 4.57 -6.21 -11.51
C CYS A 37 5.67 -5.91 -12.51
N LYS A 38 5.85 -6.80 -13.48
CA LYS A 38 6.89 -6.66 -14.49
C LYS A 38 6.69 -5.41 -15.34
N LYS A 39 5.46 -5.18 -15.77
CA LYS A 39 5.15 -3.98 -16.55
C LYS A 39 5.42 -2.71 -15.78
N ALA A 40 5.07 -2.69 -14.49
CA ALA A 40 5.32 -1.53 -13.63
C ALA A 40 6.82 -1.27 -13.49
N LEU A 41 7.61 -2.32 -13.31
CA LEU A 41 9.06 -2.19 -13.19
C LEU A 41 9.68 -1.72 -14.51
N ASP A 42 9.30 -2.33 -15.63
CA ASP A 42 9.84 -2.01 -16.94
C ASP A 42 9.51 -0.57 -17.37
N SER A 43 8.35 -0.07 -16.97
CA SER A 43 7.94 1.29 -17.30
C SER A 43 8.54 2.36 -16.38
N GLY A 44 9.25 1.94 -15.34
CA GLY A 44 9.81 2.87 -14.37
C GLY A 44 8.83 3.38 -13.34
N ALA A 45 7.62 2.80 -13.28
CA ALA A 45 6.62 3.21 -12.30
C ALA A 45 7.04 2.81 -10.88
N ILE A 46 7.73 1.69 -10.74
CA ILE A 46 8.27 1.25 -9.45
C ILE A 46 9.77 1.01 -9.58
N ASP A 47 10.47 1.06 -8.46
CA ASP A 47 11.92 0.82 -8.40
C ASP A 47 12.25 -0.64 -8.17
N GLU A 48 11.37 -1.38 -7.49
CA GLU A 48 11.56 -2.81 -7.26
C GLU A 48 10.22 -3.52 -7.04
N ILE A 49 10.21 -4.82 -7.31
CA ILE A 49 9.09 -5.70 -7.03
C ILE A 49 9.39 -6.38 -5.70
N ILE A 50 8.41 -6.39 -4.78
CA ILE A 50 8.58 -7.03 -3.47
C ILE A 50 7.53 -8.11 -3.23
N THR A 51 7.80 -8.94 -2.23
CA THR A 51 6.82 -9.86 -1.66
C THR A 51 6.29 -9.28 -0.36
N ALA A 52 5.28 -9.91 0.23
CA ALA A 52 4.71 -9.44 1.50
C ALA A 52 5.75 -9.41 2.63
N ASN A 53 6.74 -10.30 2.60
CA ASN A 53 7.78 -10.34 3.63
C ASN A 53 8.60 -9.05 3.67
N GLU A 54 8.67 -8.34 2.57
CA GLU A 54 9.47 -7.12 2.47
C GLU A 54 8.69 -5.86 2.80
N LEU A 55 7.42 -6.00 3.19
CA LEU A 55 6.63 -4.86 3.67
C LEU A 55 7.26 -4.23 4.91
N SER A 56 8.04 -5.00 5.67
CA SER A 56 8.77 -4.50 6.84
C SER A 56 9.85 -3.47 6.49
N ASP A 57 10.21 -3.35 5.22
CA ASP A 57 11.19 -2.36 4.77
C ASP A 57 10.52 -1.03 4.41
N ALA A 58 9.19 -1.00 4.33
CA ALA A 58 8.47 0.20 3.91
C ALA A 58 8.13 1.10 5.11
N ASP A 59 8.39 2.39 4.94
CA ASP A 59 8.00 3.41 5.91
C ASP A 59 6.51 3.73 5.80
N MET A 60 5.96 3.57 4.61
CA MET A 60 4.54 3.73 4.33
C MET A 60 4.10 2.64 3.36
N THR A 61 2.92 2.07 3.59
CA THR A 61 2.30 1.11 2.68
C THR A 61 0.94 1.64 2.27
N MET A 62 0.72 1.76 0.96
CA MET A 62 -0.56 2.20 0.43
C MET A 62 -1.28 1.02 -0.21
N LEU A 63 -2.48 0.73 0.26
CA LEU A 63 -3.29 -0.40 -0.22
C LEU A 63 -4.23 0.07 -1.32
N CYS A 64 -3.91 -0.31 -2.55
CA CYS A 64 -4.71 0.02 -3.74
C CYS A 64 -5.52 -1.22 -4.12
N LEU A 65 -6.33 -1.68 -3.18
CA LEU A 65 -7.12 -2.90 -3.29
C LEU A 65 -8.61 -2.55 -3.19
N TYR A 66 -9.45 -3.48 -3.62
CA TYR A 66 -10.88 -3.33 -3.41
C TYR A 66 -11.18 -3.29 -1.92
N PRO A 67 -12.11 -2.42 -1.49
CA PRO A 67 -12.40 -2.26 -0.04
C PRO A 67 -12.66 -3.57 0.69
N GLU A 68 -13.36 -4.50 0.06
CA GLU A 68 -13.70 -5.79 0.68
C GLU A 68 -12.49 -6.70 0.92
N THR A 69 -11.37 -6.44 0.28
CA THR A 69 -10.16 -7.24 0.46
C THR A 69 -9.15 -6.60 1.41
N ILE A 70 -9.33 -5.34 1.75
CA ILE A 70 -8.35 -4.61 2.57
C ILE A 70 -8.22 -5.20 3.97
N VAL A 71 -9.33 -5.47 4.65
CA VAL A 71 -9.30 -6.03 6.01
C VAL A 71 -8.60 -7.39 6.02
N GLU A 72 -8.93 -8.23 5.04
CA GLU A 72 -8.30 -9.55 4.94
C GLU A 72 -6.80 -9.44 4.68
N PHE A 73 -6.39 -8.53 3.80
CA PHE A 73 -4.97 -8.31 3.53
C PHE A 73 -4.24 -7.87 4.80
N VAL A 74 -4.81 -6.91 5.52
CA VAL A 74 -4.21 -6.40 6.75
C VAL A 74 -4.10 -7.50 7.80
N LYS A 75 -5.15 -8.30 7.99
CA LYS A 75 -5.13 -9.42 8.94
C LYS A 75 -4.09 -10.46 8.57
N GLN A 76 -4.02 -10.81 7.29
CA GLN A 76 -3.12 -11.84 6.80
C GLN A 76 -1.65 -11.43 6.95
N HIS A 77 -1.35 -10.15 6.74
CA HIS A 77 0.01 -9.64 6.72
C HIS A 77 0.35 -8.72 7.88
N LYS A 78 -0.42 -8.74 8.96
CA LYS A 78 -0.25 -7.82 10.09
C LYS A 78 1.17 -7.83 10.67
N ASP A 79 1.83 -8.99 10.66
CA ASP A 79 3.17 -9.14 11.22
C ASP A 79 4.27 -8.73 10.24
N LYS A 80 3.89 -8.35 9.02
CA LYS A 80 4.85 -7.97 7.98
C LYS A 80 5.09 -6.48 7.90
N PHE A 81 4.21 -5.67 8.46
CA PHE A 81 4.39 -4.22 8.44
C PHE A 81 5.44 -3.80 9.46
N LYS A 82 6.19 -2.75 9.11
CA LYS A 82 7.21 -2.22 9.99
C LYS A 82 6.56 -1.49 11.18
N PRO A 83 6.92 -1.82 12.43
CA PRO A 83 6.44 -1.04 13.58
C PRO A 83 6.82 0.44 13.42
N GLY A 84 5.86 1.31 13.68
CA GLY A 84 6.03 2.75 13.49
C GLY A 84 5.71 3.24 12.09
N SER A 85 5.47 2.33 11.14
CA SER A 85 5.12 2.72 9.78
C SER A 85 3.63 3.07 9.67
N ILE A 86 3.28 3.70 8.54
CA ILE A 86 1.92 4.10 8.24
C ILE A 86 1.37 3.20 7.14
N VAL A 87 0.15 2.72 7.34
CA VAL A 87 -0.60 1.98 6.32
C VAL A 87 -1.84 2.79 5.97
N THR A 88 -2.07 3.01 4.70
CA THR A 88 -3.23 3.78 4.23
C THR A 88 -3.85 3.11 3.00
N ASP A 89 -5.01 3.60 2.60
CA ASP A 89 -5.68 3.16 1.37
C ASP A 89 -5.65 4.27 0.32
N SER A 90 -6.02 3.94 -0.91
CA SER A 90 -5.97 4.91 -2.02
C SER A 90 -7.34 5.48 -2.40
N CYS A 91 -8.43 4.87 -1.96
CA CYS A 91 -9.76 5.18 -2.50
C CYS A 91 -10.74 5.77 -1.49
N GLY A 92 -10.37 5.88 -0.24
CA GLY A 92 -11.31 6.29 0.79
C GLY A 92 -12.26 5.14 1.13
N ILE A 93 -11.96 4.41 2.17
CA ILE A 93 -12.77 3.27 2.60
C ILE A 93 -13.73 3.69 3.70
N LYS A 94 -14.78 2.89 3.88
CA LYS A 94 -15.78 3.16 4.91
C LYS A 94 -15.16 3.14 6.28
N GLU A 95 -15.73 3.94 7.18
CA GLU A 95 -15.22 4.10 8.53
C GLU A 95 -15.06 2.78 9.29
N TYR A 96 -15.99 1.84 9.11
CA TYR A 96 -15.88 0.56 9.81
C TYR A 96 -14.67 -0.26 9.35
N VAL A 97 -14.24 -0.11 8.07
CA VAL A 97 -13.04 -0.78 7.56
C VAL A 97 -11.81 -0.15 8.18
N VAL A 98 -11.79 1.19 8.30
CA VAL A 98 -10.70 1.91 8.97
C VAL A 98 -10.59 1.44 10.42
N THR A 99 -11.72 1.33 11.11
CA THR A 99 -11.76 0.87 12.50
C THR A 99 -11.20 -0.54 12.63
N ARG A 100 -11.62 -1.46 11.76
CA ARG A 100 -11.12 -2.84 11.77
C ARG A 100 -9.63 -2.92 11.55
N CYS A 101 -9.12 -2.20 10.57
CA CYS A 101 -7.68 -2.19 10.27
C CYS A 101 -6.89 -1.59 11.45
N THR A 102 -7.40 -0.53 12.04
CA THR A 102 -6.77 0.11 13.19
C THR A 102 -6.69 -0.86 14.36
N GLU A 103 -7.77 -1.59 14.64
CA GLU A 103 -7.81 -2.58 15.72
C GLU A 103 -6.75 -3.68 15.53
N VAL A 104 -6.53 -4.09 14.29
CA VAL A 104 -5.55 -5.13 13.99
C VAL A 104 -4.12 -4.62 14.12
N LEU A 105 -3.86 -3.40 13.65
CA LEU A 105 -2.50 -2.86 13.52
C LEU A 105 -2.00 -2.09 14.73
N GLU A 106 -2.89 -1.43 15.47
CA GLU A 106 -2.48 -0.61 16.62
C GLU A 106 -1.66 -1.38 17.66
N PRO A 107 -2.05 -2.61 18.06
CA PRO A 107 -1.24 -3.36 19.03
C PRO A 107 0.17 -3.68 18.54
N LEU A 108 0.39 -3.62 17.24
CA LEU A 108 1.68 -3.92 16.63
C LEU A 108 2.52 -2.66 16.38
N GLY A 109 2.03 -1.51 16.81
CA GLY A 109 2.73 -0.25 16.63
C GLY A 109 2.66 0.30 15.21
N VAL A 110 1.73 -0.18 14.40
CA VAL A 110 1.52 0.28 13.02
C VAL A 110 0.30 1.20 12.98
N ILE A 111 0.45 2.35 12.33
CA ILE A 111 -0.59 3.37 12.27
C ILE A 111 -1.39 3.21 10.98
N PHE A 112 -2.71 3.01 11.11
CA PHE A 112 -3.59 2.97 9.94
C PHE A 112 -4.29 4.32 9.78
N VAL A 113 -4.18 4.90 8.60
CA VAL A 113 -4.82 6.18 8.27
C VAL A 113 -5.69 5.97 7.05
N GLY A 114 -6.99 6.13 7.21
CA GLY A 114 -7.92 6.06 6.09
C GLY A 114 -7.80 7.32 5.24
N SER A 115 -7.75 7.17 3.92
CA SER A 115 -7.76 8.32 3.04
C SER A 115 -9.19 8.80 2.83
N HIS A 116 -9.35 10.10 2.60
CA HIS A 116 -10.64 10.70 2.30
C HIS A 116 -10.54 11.39 0.95
N PRO A 117 -11.37 10.99 -0.04
CA PRO A 117 -11.36 11.66 -1.32
C PRO A 117 -11.70 13.14 -1.14
N MET A 118 -10.91 14.00 -1.75
CA MET A 118 -11.14 15.44 -1.66
C MET A 118 -12.36 15.88 -2.47
N ALA A 119 -12.66 15.17 -3.51
CA ALA A 119 -13.82 15.44 -4.31
C ALA A 119 -15.02 14.81 -3.63
N GLY A 120 -15.70 15.60 -2.95
CA GLY A 120 -16.89 15.13 -2.24
C GLY A 120 -17.91 14.54 -3.17
#